data_35943fe43c9409461fe0bc4cdf641c0b
#
_entry.id   35943fe43c9409461fe0bc4cdf641c0b
#
_cell.length_a   1.000
_cell.length_b   1.000
_cell.length_c   1.000
_cell.angle_alpha   90.00
_cell.angle_beta   90.00
_cell.angle_gamma   90.00
#
_symmetry.space_group_name_H-M   'P 1'
#
loop_
_entity.id
_entity.type
_entity.pdbx_description
1 polymer ?
#
loop_
_entity_poly.entity_id
_entity_poly.type
_entity_poly.pdbx_seq_one_letter_code
_entity_poly.pdbx_strand_id
1 'polypeptide(L)'
;MLQLVNALDSKNPKYLRQLKRLFKQAFPRFERKPWWLLQRTAAAGQAELLAVCDSNQPGRFCGLAICLFWQDLVLLDYFAVCPQQRNQGLGRQILPLLRQRYAGRRLLLETERPGSPHTNYADCCRRLRFYAACGLQNTGLAVCLYVSEYLLLWAPCQPLPSQPELTPQTPTFAEYCGLYNALFGELTAWRLNTREINPLENGKEVIYLV
;
A
#
# COMPACT_ATOMS: atom_id res chain seq x y z
N MET A 1 3.96 19.16 11.34
CA MET A 1 2.78 18.26 11.14
C MET A 1 2.87 17.67 9.73
N LEU A 2 2.52 16.39 9.53
CA LEU A 2 2.52 15.80 8.18
C LEU A 2 1.22 16.10 7.45
N GLN A 3 1.32 16.22 6.11
CA GLN A 3 0.18 16.35 5.21
C GLN A 3 0.38 15.49 3.95
N LEU A 4 -0.73 15.05 3.37
CA LEU A 4 -0.77 14.29 2.12
C LEU A 4 -1.18 15.23 0.98
N VAL A 5 -0.31 15.37 -0.02
CA VAL A 5 -0.53 16.22 -1.20
C VAL A 5 -0.58 15.35 -2.43
N ASN A 6 -1.69 15.38 -3.18
CA ASN A 6 -1.73 14.71 -4.48
C ASN A 6 -0.78 15.42 -5.43
N ALA A 7 0.23 14.71 -5.91
CA ALA A 7 1.31 15.29 -6.70
C ALA A 7 0.88 15.68 -8.12
N LEU A 8 -0.25 15.12 -8.63
CA LEU A 8 -0.81 15.51 -9.92
C LEU A 8 -1.64 16.79 -9.84
N ASP A 9 -2.37 16.99 -8.73
CA ASP A 9 -3.22 18.18 -8.53
C ASP A 9 -2.43 19.36 -7.96
N SER A 10 -1.20 19.10 -7.53
CA SER A 10 -0.36 20.10 -6.90
C SER A 10 0.15 21.12 -7.93
N LYS A 11 0.04 22.39 -7.59
CA LYS A 11 0.69 23.49 -8.33
C LYS A 11 2.23 23.41 -8.28
N ASN A 12 2.79 22.50 -7.46
CA ASN A 12 4.22 22.32 -7.30
C ASN A 12 4.73 21.06 -8.02
N PRO A 13 5.23 21.16 -9.26
CA PRO A 13 5.73 20.03 -10.03
C PRO A 13 6.94 19.33 -9.40
N LYS A 14 7.53 19.93 -8.37
CA LYS A 14 8.63 19.35 -7.60
C LYS A 14 8.19 18.08 -6.89
N TYR A 15 6.96 18.01 -6.37
CA TYR A 15 6.47 16.84 -5.65
C TYR A 15 6.42 15.60 -6.54
N LEU A 16 5.93 15.72 -7.75
CA LEU A 16 5.88 14.60 -8.69
C LEU A 16 7.29 14.07 -9.02
N ARG A 17 8.27 14.97 -9.18
CA ARG A 17 9.69 14.58 -9.42
C ARG A 17 10.31 13.89 -8.20
N GLN A 18 10.07 14.41 -6.99
CA GLN A 18 10.58 13.83 -5.74
C GLN A 18 9.95 12.45 -5.49
N LEU A 19 8.65 12.31 -5.70
CA LEU A 19 7.92 11.06 -5.58
C LEU A 19 8.48 10.01 -6.55
N LYS A 20 8.63 10.34 -7.85
CA LYS A 20 9.22 9.45 -8.85
C LYS A 20 10.65 9.02 -8.50
N ARG A 21 11.45 9.94 -7.94
CA ARG A 21 12.82 9.63 -7.49
C ARG A 21 12.81 8.64 -6.33
N LEU A 22 12.01 8.91 -5.29
CA LEU A 22 11.90 8.03 -4.12
C LEU A 22 11.33 6.66 -4.52
N PHE A 23 10.30 6.61 -5.39
CA PHE A 23 9.75 5.38 -5.93
C PHE A 23 10.83 4.49 -6.58
N LYS A 24 11.69 5.09 -7.42
CA LYS A 24 12.79 4.36 -8.05
C LYS A 24 13.86 3.89 -7.07
N GLN A 25 14.04 4.61 -5.98
CA GLN A 25 15.04 4.33 -4.94
C GLN A 25 14.57 3.26 -3.95
N ALA A 26 13.29 3.30 -3.58
CA ALA A 26 12.73 2.49 -2.50
C ALA A 26 12.29 1.08 -2.93
N PHE A 27 11.98 0.90 -4.23
CA PHE A 27 11.45 -0.36 -4.74
C PHE A 27 12.36 -0.94 -5.83
N PRO A 28 12.59 -2.29 -5.84
CA PRO A 28 13.35 -2.97 -6.89
C PRO A 28 12.68 -2.81 -8.26
N ARG A 29 13.46 -2.88 -9.34
CA ARG A 29 12.94 -2.64 -10.70
C ARG A 29 11.83 -3.62 -11.10
N PHE A 30 11.93 -4.87 -10.68
CA PHE A 30 10.97 -5.93 -11.01
C PHE A 30 9.64 -5.79 -10.25
N GLU A 31 9.60 -5.09 -9.11
CA GLU A 31 8.38 -4.83 -8.36
C GLU A 31 7.66 -3.55 -8.81
N ARG A 32 8.32 -2.74 -9.62
CA ARG A 32 7.77 -1.44 -10.00
C ARG A 32 6.83 -1.54 -11.19
N LYS A 33 5.58 -1.15 -11.02
CA LYS A 33 4.70 -0.86 -12.15
C LYS A 33 5.29 0.27 -13.00
N PRO A 34 5.10 0.26 -14.33
CA PRO A 34 5.55 1.34 -15.21
C PRO A 34 5.02 2.70 -14.71
N TRP A 35 5.91 3.69 -14.61
CA TRP A 35 5.53 5.01 -14.08
C TRP A 35 4.39 5.67 -14.89
N TRP A 36 4.40 5.53 -16.21
CA TRP A 36 3.34 6.05 -17.07
C TRP A 36 1.99 5.40 -16.77
N LEU A 37 1.98 4.12 -16.38
CA LEU A 37 0.75 3.41 -16.03
C LEU A 37 0.16 3.99 -14.74
N LEU A 38 0.97 4.21 -13.71
CA LEU A 38 0.53 4.84 -12.46
C LEU A 38 -0.03 6.25 -12.70
N GLN A 39 0.63 7.04 -13.55
CA GLN A 39 0.14 8.37 -13.92
C GLN A 39 -1.18 8.31 -14.70
N ARG A 40 -1.32 7.38 -15.65
CA ARG A 40 -2.57 7.18 -16.40
C ARG A 40 -3.71 6.76 -15.48
N THR A 41 -3.49 5.80 -14.58
CA THR A 41 -4.49 5.35 -13.60
C THR A 41 -4.91 6.50 -12.68
N ALA A 42 -3.97 7.32 -12.25
CA ALA A 42 -4.27 8.49 -11.43
C ALA A 42 -5.02 9.58 -12.22
N ALA A 43 -4.67 9.83 -13.47
CA ALA A 43 -5.41 10.76 -14.34
C ALA A 43 -6.86 10.30 -14.62
N ALA A 44 -7.11 8.98 -14.58
CA ALA A 44 -8.45 8.40 -14.67
C ALA A 44 -9.23 8.44 -13.34
N GLY A 45 -8.68 9.03 -12.27
CA GLY A 45 -9.31 9.10 -10.95
C GLY A 45 -9.30 7.76 -10.17
N GLN A 46 -8.56 6.77 -10.67
CA GLN A 46 -8.48 5.42 -10.08
C GLN A 46 -7.22 5.22 -9.20
N ALA A 47 -6.42 6.26 -9.03
CA ALA A 47 -5.26 6.26 -8.14
C ALA A 47 -4.96 7.66 -7.62
N GLU A 48 -4.19 7.72 -6.54
CA GLU A 48 -3.54 8.95 -6.07
C GLU A 48 -2.04 8.73 -5.89
N LEU A 49 -1.26 9.68 -6.40
CA LEU A 49 0.19 9.75 -6.21
C LEU A 49 0.48 10.77 -5.11
N LEU A 50 0.53 10.32 -3.85
CA LEU A 50 0.61 11.20 -2.69
C LEU A 50 2.06 11.48 -2.29
N ALA A 51 2.43 12.74 -2.28
CA ALA A 51 3.61 13.24 -1.61
C ALA A 51 3.28 13.46 -0.12
N VAL A 52 4.10 12.88 0.76
CA VAL A 52 4.05 13.17 2.19
C VAL A 52 4.96 14.35 2.46
N CYS A 53 4.43 15.42 2.99
CA CYS A 53 5.15 16.67 3.24
C CYS A 53 5.02 17.11 4.68
N ASP A 54 6.02 17.85 5.16
CA ASP A 54 5.94 18.52 6.47
C ASP A 54 5.32 19.90 6.30
N SER A 55 4.14 20.13 6.88
CA SER A 55 3.46 21.43 6.82
C SER A 55 4.20 22.55 7.55
N ASN A 56 5.01 22.20 8.56
CA ASN A 56 5.81 23.17 9.32
C ASN A 56 7.06 23.62 8.56
N GLN A 57 7.46 22.87 7.52
CA GLN A 57 8.60 23.18 6.67
C GLN A 57 8.18 23.10 5.20
N PRO A 58 7.64 24.19 4.63
CA PRO A 58 7.14 24.22 3.27
C PRO A 58 8.16 23.67 2.26
N GLY A 59 7.71 22.72 1.45
CA GLY A 59 8.56 22.05 0.45
C GLY A 59 9.41 20.89 0.97
N ARG A 60 9.36 20.54 2.28
CA ARG A 60 10.04 19.37 2.81
C ARG A 60 9.24 18.12 2.48
N PHE A 61 9.79 17.32 1.57
CA PHE A 61 9.25 16.03 1.17
C PHE A 61 9.74 14.94 2.13
N CYS A 62 8.81 14.18 2.69
CA CYS A 62 9.09 13.18 3.73
C CYS A 62 8.91 11.74 3.26
N GLY A 63 8.10 11.52 2.22
CA GLY A 63 7.80 10.18 1.75
C GLY A 63 6.78 10.16 0.63
N LEU A 64 6.40 8.96 0.21
CA LEU A 64 5.37 8.72 -0.79
C LEU A 64 4.36 7.69 -0.29
N ALA A 65 3.12 7.83 -0.79
CA ALA A 65 2.12 6.79 -0.80
C ALA A 65 1.44 6.79 -2.17
N ILE A 66 1.34 5.63 -2.82
CA ILE A 66 0.58 5.45 -4.05
C ILE A 66 -0.58 4.54 -3.73
N CYS A 67 -1.80 5.06 -3.90
CA CYS A 67 -3.03 4.37 -3.57
C CYS A 67 -3.84 4.12 -4.84
N LEU A 68 -4.33 2.90 -5.00
CA LEU A 68 -5.17 2.47 -6.11
C LEU A 68 -6.60 2.26 -5.61
N PHE A 69 -7.60 2.56 -6.43
CA PHE A 69 -9.01 2.56 -6.02
C PHE A 69 -9.84 1.62 -6.88
N TRP A 70 -10.66 0.83 -6.20
CA TRP A 70 -11.69 0.03 -6.85
C TRP A 70 -12.85 -0.22 -5.86
N GLN A 71 -14.05 0.19 -6.23
CA GLN A 71 -15.22 0.12 -5.33
C GLN A 71 -14.91 0.81 -3.98
N ASP A 72 -15.08 0.10 -2.87
CA ASP A 72 -14.75 0.58 -1.51
C ASP A 72 -13.33 0.20 -1.06
N LEU A 73 -12.53 -0.45 -1.93
CA LEU A 73 -11.14 -0.80 -1.62
C LEU A 73 -10.17 0.32 -2.00
N VAL A 74 -9.20 0.54 -1.13
CA VAL A 74 -8.01 1.35 -1.37
C VAL A 74 -6.79 0.46 -1.15
N LEU A 75 -6.08 0.11 -2.22
CA LEU A 75 -4.81 -0.60 -2.12
C LEU A 75 -3.68 0.43 -1.97
N LEU A 76 -2.99 0.41 -0.82
CA LEU A 76 -1.72 1.12 -0.63
C LEU A 76 -0.61 0.33 -1.34
N ASP A 77 -0.47 0.57 -2.64
CA ASP A 77 0.39 -0.18 -3.56
C ASP A 77 1.89 0.09 -3.32
N TYR A 78 2.23 1.35 -3.02
CA TYR A 78 3.60 1.75 -2.68
C TYR A 78 3.59 2.70 -1.50
N PHE A 79 4.43 2.38 -0.49
CA PHE A 79 4.60 3.21 0.68
C PHE A 79 6.07 3.30 1.07
N ALA A 80 6.63 4.51 1.12
CA ALA A 80 8.01 4.70 1.52
C ALA A 80 8.26 6.05 2.20
N VAL A 81 9.05 6.01 3.27
CA VAL A 81 9.60 7.21 3.93
C VAL A 81 11.00 7.47 3.37
N CYS A 82 11.33 8.75 3.17
CA CYS A 82 12.67 9.16 2.73
C CYS A 82 13.76 8.55 3.62
N PRO A 83 14.85 8.00 3.06
CA PRO A 83 15.86 7.28 3.84
C PRO A 83 16.38 8.07 5.04
N GLN A 84 16.62 9.37 4.87
CA GLN A 84 17.15 10.27 5.90
C GLN A 84 16.17 10.56 7.06
N GLN A 85 14.90 10.13 6.90
CA GLN A 85 13.83 10.38 7.86
C GLN A 85 13.22 9.08 8.40
N ARG A 86 13.80 7.93 8.08
CA ARG A 86 13.40 6.64 8.63
C ARG A 86 13.71 6.57 10.12
N ASN A 87 13.06 5.65 10.81
CA ASN A 87 13.20 5.41 12.26
C ASN A 87 12.81 6.61 13.15
N GLN A 88 12.14 7.63 12.59
CA GLN A 88 11.63 8.81 13.30
C GLN A 88 10.11 8.73 13.56
N GLY A 89 9.51 7.56 13.41
CA GLY A 89 8.09 7.35 13.64
C GLY A 89 7.15 7.93 12.57
N LEU A 90 7.68 8.44 11.43
CA LEU A 90 6.84 9.04 10.38
C LEU A 90 5.83 8.08 9.80
N GLY A 91 6.21 6.82 9.60
CA GLY A 91 5.28 5.81 9.09
C GLY A 91 4.03 5.65 9.95
N ARG A 92 4.20 5.70 11.29
CA ARG A 92 3.09 5.64 12.26
C ARG A 92 2.19 6.89 12.21
N GLN A 93 2.69 8.01 11.73
CA GLN A 93 1.90 9.23 11.53
C GLN A 93 1.20 9.23 10.17
N ILE A 94 1.80 8.64 9.13
CA ILE A 94 1.27 8.66 7.77
C ILE A 94 0.06 7.70 7.62
N LEU A 95 0.14 6.49 8.17
CA LEU A 95 -0.95 5.50 8.01
C LEU A 95 -2.29 5.98 8.57
N PRO A 96 -2.38 6.62 9.76
CA PRO A 96 -3.63 7.23 10.21
C PRO A 96 -4.14 8.34 9.29
N LEU A 97 -3.25 9.15 8.71
CA LEU A 97 -3.64 10.18 7.74
C LEU A 97 -4.24 9.58 6.46
N LEU A 98 -3.69 8.45 5.98
CA LEU A 98 -4.26 7.71 4.86
C LEU A 98 -5.65 7.15 5.21
N ARG A 99 -5.80 6.56 6.39
CA ARG A 99 -7.10 6.05 6.86
C ARG A 99 -8.14 7.16 6.99
N GLN A 100 -7.75 8.33 7.47
CA GLN A 100 -8.61 9.50 7.54
C GLN A 100 -8.99 10.02 6.15
N ARG A 101 -8.01 10.09 5.22
CA ARG A 101 -8.24 10.53 3.83
C ARG A 101 -9.24 9.63 3.11
N TYR A 102 -9.19 8.35 3.37
CA TYR A 102 -10.03 7.32 2.74
C TYR A 102 -11.10 6.79 3.70
N ALA A 103 -11.63 7.64 4.59
CA ALA A 103 -12.74 7.28 5.45
C ALA A 103 -13.91 6.70 4.62
N GLY A 104 -14.57 5.65 5.13
CA GLY A 104 -15.60 4.91 4.42
C GLY A 104 -15.08 3.85 3.43
N ARG A 105 -13.75 3.70 3.28
CA ARG A 105 -13.14 2.67 2.43
C ARG A 105 -12.25 1.73 3.25
N ARG A 106 -12.17 0.47 2.82
CA ARG A 106 -11.25 -0.53 3.40
C ARG A 106 -9.85 -0.32 2.82
N LEU A 107 -8.87 -0.08 3.69
CA LEU A 107 -7.47 0.05 3.30
C LEU A 107 -6.83 -1.34 3.22
N LEU A 108 -6.28 -1.70 2.09
CA LEU A 108 -5.56 -2.94 1.82
C LEU A 108 -4.10 -2.61 1.49
N LEU A 109 -3.17 -3.48 1.87
CA LEU A 109 -1.78 -3.39 1.45
C LEU A 109 -1.14 -4.78 1.33
N GLU A 110 -0.10 -4.84 0.52
CA GLU A 110 0.75 -6.00 0.31
C GLU A 110 2.05 -5.84 1.09
N THR A 111 2.45 -6.87 1.81
CA THR A 111 3.77 -6.92 2.47
C THR A 111 4.41 -8.26 2.23
N GLU A 112 5.71 -8.27 1.94
CA GLU A 112 6.44 -9.50 1.68
C GLU A 112 6.28 -10.48 2.84
N ARG A 113 6.01 -11.74 2.49
CA ARG A 113 5.89 -12.84 3.45
C ARG A 113 7.26 -13.20 4.02
N PRO A 114 7.42 -13.34 5.35
CA PRO A 114 8.64 -13.85 5.94
C PRO A 114 9.00 -15.23 5.40
N GLY A 115 10.22 -15.39 4.91
CA GLY A 115 10.68 -16.64 4.31
C GLY A 115 10.39 -16.80 2.82
N SER A 116 9.74 -15.81 2.17
CA SER A 116 9.63 -15.74 0.72
C SER A 116 11.03 -15.63 0.07
N PRO A 117 11.22 -16.22 -1.13
CA PRO A 117 12.48 -16.07 -1.86
C PRO A 117 12.88 -14.60 -2.02
N HIS A 118 14.18 -14.35 -1.96
CA HIS A 118 14.79 -13.01 -2.15
C HIS A 118 14.43 -11.95 -1.09
N THR A 119 13.79 -12.33 0.04
CA THR A 119 13.44 -11.41 1.11
C THR A 119 14.31 -11.59 2.35
N ASN A 120 14.53 -10.50 3.10
CA ASN A 120 15.15 -10.58 4.41
C ASN A 120 14.08 -10.88 5.45
N TYR A 121 14.15 -12.05 6.09
CA TYR A 121 13.18 -12.51 7.08
C TYR A 121 12.97 -11.50 8.23
N ALA A 122 14.06 -10.97 8.80
CA ALA A 122 13.99 -10.03 9.92
C ALA A 122 13.31 -8.71 9.51
N ASP A 123 13.54 -8.24 8.27
CA ASP A 123 12.92 -7.04 7.74
C ASP A 123 11.43 -7.25 7.48
N CYS A 124 11.03 -8.42 6.97
CA CYS A 124 9.62 -8.77 6.78
C CYS A 124 8.89 -8.81 8.13
N CYS A 125 9.46 -9.49 9.15
CA CYS A 125 8.89 -9.52 10.50
C CYS A 125 8.79 -8.13 11.14
N ARG A 126 9.79 -7.26 10.89
CA ARG A 126 9.77 -5.88 11.38
C ARG A 126 8.64 -5.08 10.72
N ARG A 127 8.41 -5.24 9.41
CA ARG A 127 7.31 -4.59 8.69
C ARG A 127 5.94 -5.08 9.18
N LEU A 128 5.77 -6.39 9.36
CA LEU A 128 4.52 -6.94 9.91
C LEU A 128 4.20 -6.36 11.28
N ARG A 129 5.16 -6.35 12.22
CA ARG A 129 5.00 -5.72 13.53
C ARG A 129 4.66 -4.24 13.45
N PHE A 130 5.29 -3.53 12.52
CA PHE A 130 5.00 -2.12 12.27
C PHE A 130 3.55 -1.92 11.79
N TYR A 131 3.08 -2.70 10.84
CA TYR A 131 1.71 -2.58 10.31
C TYR A 131 0.67 -2.98 11.36
N ALA A 132 0.92 -4.06 12.11
CA ALA A 132 0.05 -4.45 13.23
C ALA A 132 -0.05 -3.35 14.30
N ALA A 133 1.08 -2.73 14.66
CA ALA A 133 1.10 -1.58 15.58
C ALA A 133 0.40 -0.33 15.03
N CYS A 134 0.13 -0.26 13.72
CA CYS A 134 -0.67 0.78 13.07
C CYS A 134 -2.13 0.38 12.89
N GLY A 135 -2.56 -0.76 13.46
CA GLY A 135 -3.94 -1.23 13.43
C GLY A 135 -4.35 -1.94 12.15
N LEU A 136 -3.38 -2.43 11.35
CA LEU A 136 -3.68 -3.30 10.24
C LEU A 136 -3.75 -4.75 10.70
N GLN A 137 -4.68 -5.49 10.13
CA GLN A 137 -4.94 -6.90 10.43
C GLN A 137 -4.55 -7.77 9.25
N ASN A 138 -4.19 -9.02 9.49
CA ASN A 138 -3.96 -9.99 8.43
C ASN A 138 -5.33 -10.48 7.89
N THR A 139 -5.50 -10.48 6.57
CA THR A 139 -6.69 -11.05 5.92
C THR A 139 -6.74 -12.57 5.99
N GLY A 140 -5.61 -13.23 6.29
CA GLY A 140 -5.43 -14.68 6.10
C GLY A 140 -5.07 -15.06 4.67
N LEU A 141 -4.99 -14.11 3.74
CA LEU A 141 -4.66 -14.34 2.34
C LEU A 141 -3.17 -14.10 2.09
N ALA A 142 -2.57 -14.99 1.30
CA ALA A 142 -1.26 -14.81 0.72
C ALA A 142 -1.36 -14.89 -0.81
N VAL A 143 -0.58 -14.07 -1.50
CA VAL A 143 -0.59 -13.99 -2.95
C VAL A 143 0.83 -14.05 -3.49
N CYS A 144 1.00 -14.61 -4.67
CA CYS A 144 2.24 -14.52 -5.42
C CYS A 144 2.11 -13.35 -6.41
N LEU A 145 3.04 -12.39 -6.32
CA LEU A 145 3.19 -11.32 -7.28
C LEU A 145 4.60 -11.39 -7.85
N TYR A 146 4.71 -11.44 -9.17
CA TYR A 146 6.01 -11.65 -9.84
C TYR A 146 6.67 -12.95 -9.36
N VAL A 147 7.74 -12.84 -8.57
CA VAL A 147 8.51 -13.96 -8.02
C VAL A 147 8.50 -14.01 -6.50
N SER A 148 7.73 -13.15 -5.87
CA SER A 148 7.69 -12.98 -4.41
C SER A 148 6.31 -13.28 -3.86
N GLU A 149 6.28 -13.76 -2.62
CA GLU A 149 5.05 -14.01 -1.88
C GLU A 149 4.75 -12.85 -0.96
N TYR A 150 3.49 -12.42 -0.96
CA TYR A 150 2.99 -11.31 -0.15
C TYR A 150 1.83 -11.75 0.72
N LEU A 151 1.78 -11.24 1.94
CA LEU A 151 0.60 -11.28 2.79
C LEU A 151 -0.24 -10.05 2.51
N LEU A 152 -1.56 -10.24 2.48
CA LEU A 152 -2.50 -9.13 2.39
C LEU A 152 -2.90 -8.68 3.78
N LEU A 153 -2.58 -7.43 4.09
CA LEU A 153 -3.00 -6.77 5.32
C LEU A 153 -4.08 -5.75 5.01
N TRP A 154 -5.00 -5.55 5.94
CA TRP A 154 -6.08 -4.60 5.77
C TRP A 154 -6.38 -3.84 7.05
N ALA A 155 -6.99 -2.68 6.90
CA ALA A 155 -7.62 -1.98 7.99
C ALA A 155 -9.09 -1.69 7.62
N PRO A 156 -10.03 -1.92 8.56
CA PRO A 156 -11.43 -1.59 8.34
C PRO A 156 -11.57 -0.10 8.06
N CYS A 157 -12.60 0.26 7.30
CA CYS A 157 -12.93 1.66 7.08
C CYS A 157 -13.17 2.35 8.43
N GLN A 158 -12.76 3.60 8.53
CA GLN A 158 -13.25 4.46 9.60
C GLN A 158 -14.71 4.79 9.29
N PRO A 159 -15.64 4.61 10.26
CA PRO A 159 -17.04 4.94 10.04
C PRO A 159 -17.18 6.37 9.57
N LEU A 160 -18.04 6.58 8.57
CA LEU A 160 -18.48 7.92 8.23
C LEU A 160 -19.58 8.32 9.23
N PRO A 161 -19.66 9.58 9.63
CA PRO A 161 -20.76 10.05 10.50
C PRO A 161 -22.14 9.76 9.92
N SER A 162 -22.26 9.66 8.57
CA SER A 162 -23.48 9.33 7.84
C SER A 162 -23.81 7.84 7.79
N GLN A 163 -22.87 6.96 8.14
CA GLN A 163 -23.03 5.49 8.08
C GLN A 163 -22.32 4.79 9.25
N PRO A 164 -22.77 5.00 10.49
CA PRO A 164 -22.07 4.48 11.68
C PRO A 164 -22.15 2.96 11.83
N GLU A 165 -23.11 2.29 11.16
CA GLU A 165 -23.39 0.86 11.34
C GLU A 165 -22.66 -0.06 10.32
N LEU A 166 -21.84 0.49 9.44
CA LEU A 166 -21.14 -0.33 8.45
C LEU A 166 -20.09 -1.21 9.15
N THR A 167 -20.38 -2.50 9.31
CA THR A 167 -19.37 -3.48 9.74
C THR A 167 -18.53 -3.89 8.52
N PRO A 168 -17.30 -3.40 8.41
CA PRO A 168 -16.46 -3.71 7.26
C PRO A 168 -16.06 -5.18 7.29
N GLN A 169 -16.27 -5.87 6.17
CA GLN A 169 -15.85 -7.25 6.01
C GLN A 169 -14.39 -7.31 5.54
N THR A 170 -13.68 -8.35 5.97
CA THR A 170 -12.32 -8.63 5.49
C THR A 170 -12.32 -8.77 3.97
N PRO A 171 -11.42 -8.08 3.25
CA PRO A 171 -11.30 -8.21 1.79
C PRO A 171 -11.05 -9.66 1.38
N THR A 172 -11.73 -10.10 0.33
CA THR A 172 -11.59 -11.44 -0.25
C THR A 172 -10.54 -11.46 -1.35
N PHE A 173 -10.07 -12.66 -1.71
CA PHE A 173 -9.18 -12.83 -2.86
C PHE A 173 -9.84 -12.41 -4.18
N ALA A 174 -11.15 -12.66 -4.34
CA ALA A 174 -11.90 -12.24 -5.52
C ALA A 174 -11.94 -10.69 -5.66
N GLU A 175 -12.15 -9.97 -4.57
CA GLU A 175 -12.11 -8.50 -4.55
C GLU A 175 -10.72 -7.96 -4.87
N TYR A 176 -9.67 -8.59 -4.33
CA TYR A 176 -8.29 -8.25 -4.64
C TYR A 176 -7.98 -8.44 -6.14
N CYS A 177 -8.35 -9.57 -6.73
CA CYS A 177 -8.22 -9.81 -8.17
C CYS A 177 -9.05 -8.84 -9.00
N GLY A 178 -10.29 -8.53 -8.55
CA GLY A 178 -11.17 -7.58 -9.18
C GLY A 178 -10.55 -6.18 -9.29
N LEU A 179 -9.86 -5.73 -8.25
CA LEU A 179 -9.12 -4.46 -8.26
C LEU A 179 -8.05 -4.46 -9.36
N TYR A 180 -7.22 -5.50 -9.43
CA TYR A 180 -6.16 -5.59 -10.44
C TYR A 180 -6.71 -5.68 -11.86
N ASN A 181 -7.75 -6.49 -12.07
CA ASN A 181 -8.40 -6.64 -13.37
C ASN A 181 -9.04 -5.34 -13.84
N ALA A 182 -9.73 -4.63 -12.95
CA ALA A 182 -10.37 -3.35 -13.28
C ALA A 182 -9.37 -2.25 -13.64
N LEU A 183 -8.21 -2.21 -12.96
CA LEU A 183 -7.23 -1.15 -13.16
C LEU A 183 -6.25 -1.43 -14.31
N PHE A 184 -5.92 -2.69 -14.54
CA PHE A 184 -4.81 -3.06 -15.43
C PHE A 184 -5.19 -4.07 -16.52
N GLY A 185 -6.42 -4.61 -16.47
CA GLY A 185 -6.93 -5.64 -17.37
C GLY A 185 -6.44 -7.05 -17.02
N GLU A 186 -7.19 -8.06 -17.43
CA GLU A 186 -6.96 -9.48 -17.10
C GLU A 186 -5.58 -9.99 -17.52
N LEU A 187 -5.09 -9.59 -18.70
CA LEU A 187 -3.76 -9.98 -19.18
C LEU A 187 -2.63 -9.48 -18.28
N THR A 188 -2.82 -8.32 -17.65
CA THR A 188 -1.84 -7.76 -16.71
C THR A 188 -1.92 -8.46 -15.36
N ALA A 189 -3.10 -8.75 -14.87
CA ALA A 189 -3.31 -9.54 -13.66
C ALA A 189 -2.71 -10.95 -13.82
N TRP A 190 -2.92 -11.61 -14.98
CA TRP A 190 -2.31 -12.90 -15.29
C TRP A 190 -0.78 -12.83 -15.37
N ARG A 191 -0.21 -11.78 -16.00
CA ARG A 191 1.25 -11.56 -16.09
C ARG A 191 1.89 -11.31 -14.72
N LEU A 192 1.15 -10.77 -13.76
CA LEU A 192 1.60 -10.61 -12.38
C LEU A 192 1.64 -11.94 -11.64
N ASN A 193 1.18 -13.04 -12.28
CA ASN A 193 1.10 -14.39 -11.71
C ASN A 193 0.36 -14.37 -10.36
N THR A 194 -0.73 -13.57 -10.30
CA THR A 194 -1.54 -13.42 -9.10
C THR A 194 -2.25 -14.74 -8.82
N ARG A 195 -1.80 -15.45 -7.81
CA ARG A 195 -2.43 -16.69 -7.33
C ARG A 195 -2.55 -16.64 -5.82
N GLU A 196 -3.63 -17.20 -5.33
CA GLU A 196 -3.76 -17.46 -3.91
C GLU A 196 -2.76 -18.56 -3.52
N ILE A 197 -2.07 -18.34 -2.41
CA ILE A 197 -1.16 -19.33 -1.83
C ILE A 197 -1.78 -19.73 -0.51
N ASN A 198 -1.91 -21.05 -0.29
CA ASN A 198 -2.33 -21.55 1.00
C ASN A 198 -1.24 -21.17 2.04
N PRO A 199 -1.57 -20.38 3.06
CA PRO A 199 -0.61 -19.97 4.09
C PRO A 199 0.05 -21.16 4.82
N LEU A 200 -0.57 -22.35 4.77
CA LEU A 200 -0.18 -23.55 5.52
C LEU A 200 0.69 -24.54 4.72
N GLU A 201 0.83 -24.38 3.39
CA GLU A 201 1.50 -25.40 2.55
C GLU A 201 3.02 -25.54 2.77
N ASN A 202 3.68 -24.61 3.44
CA ASN A 202 5.14 -24.66 3.61
C ASN A 202 5.62 -25.00 5.02
N GLY A 203 4.81 -25.65 5.86
CA GLY A 203 5.25 -26.28 7.13
C GLY A 203 6.01 -25.40 8.12
N LYS A 204 6.13 -24.11 7.88
CA LYS A 204 6.69 -23.13 8.80
C LYS A 204 5.54 -22.33 9.37
N GLU A 205 5.26 -22.51 10.66
CA GLU A 205 4.35 -21.68 11.42
C GLU A 205 4.62 -20.20 11.07
N VAL A 206 3.65 -19.58 10.39
CA VAL A 206 3.61 -18.12 10.34
C VAL A 206 3.27 -17.70 11.76
N ILE A 207 4.24 -17.21 12.48
CA ILE A 207 4.02 -16.64 13.81
C ILE A 207 3.07 -15.45 13.61
N TYR A 208 1.77 -15.71 13.77
CA TYR A 208 0.79 -14.67 13.93
C TYR A 208 1.11 -14.00 15.26
N LEU A 209 1.75 -12.85 15.20
CA LEU A 209 1.84 -11.99 16.37
C LEU A 209 0.42 -11.50 16.67
N VAL A 210 -0.22 -12.14 17.64
CA VAL A 210 -1.42 -11.67 18.33
C VAL A 210 -1.08 -10.38 19.08
#